data_4667fa11399fffdfe2e688231edcd8cd
#
_entry.id   4667fa11399fffdfe2e688231edcd8cd
#
_cell.length_a   1.000
_cell.length_b   1.000
_cell.length_c   1.000
_cell.angle_alpha   90.00
_cell.angle_beta   90.00
_cell.angle_gamma   90.00
#
_symmetry.space_group_name_H-M   'P 1'
#
loop_
_entity.id
_entity.type
_entity.pdbx_description
1 polymer ?
#
loop_
_entity_poly.entity_id
_entity_poly.type
_entity_poly.pdbx_seq_one_letter_code
_entity_poly.pdbx_strand_id
1 'polypeptide(L)'
;MALPEFSMRGLLESGAHFGHRQQRWNPKMASYIYGARNDIHILDLTQTVPLLHQALVALREVAASGGRILFVGTKRQASEPIAAAAKRCAQYYVNHRWLGGTLTNWQTISHSIRRLRSIEETLTTADQSGLTKKELLGLLREQDKLERSLGGIKEMGGLPNMLFVIDTNKESIAIAEARKLGIPVTAILD
;
A
#
# COMPACT_ATOMS: atom_id res chain seq x y z
N MET A 1 21.23 -3.84 -8.74
CA MET A 1 20.86 -2.84 -7.70
C MET A 1 21.45 -3.26 -6.37
N ALA A 2 22.16 -2.34 -5.70
CA ALA A 2 22.59 -2.58 -4.32
C ALA A 2 21.36 -2.53 -3.37
N LEU A 3 21.39 -3.35 -2.32
CA LEU A 3 20.39 -3.26 -1.26
C LEU A 3 20.71 -2.05 -0.36
N PRO A 4 19.70 -1.40 0.22
CA PRO A 4 19.93 -0.36 1.21
C PRO A 4 20.63 -0.95 2.44
N GLU A 5 21.61 -0.24 2.97
CA GLU A 5 22.25 -0.61 4.23
C GLU A 5 21.34 -0.21 5.41
N PHE A 6 21.16 -1.12 6.34
CA PHE A 6 20.46 -0.89 7.58
C PHE A 6 21.11 -1.67 8.71
N SER A 7 20.95 -1.19 9.93
CA SER A 7 21.52 -1.82 11.10
C SER A 7 20.43 -2.06 12.16
N MET A 8 20.66 -3.03 13.04
CA MET A 8 19.78 -3.26 14.19
C MET A 8 19.63 -1.99 15.05
N ARG A 9 20.74 -1.24 15.22
CA ARG A 9 20.73 0.03 15.95
C ARG A 9 19.82 1.07 15.29
N GLY A 10 19.88 1.21 13.96
CA GLY A 10 19.01 2.10 13.21
C GLY A 10 17.53 1.71 13.32
N LEU A 11 17.21 0.41 13.31
CA LEU A 11 15.86 -0.07 13.55
C LEU A 11 15.38 0.24 14.99
N LEU A 12 16.25 0.11 15.97
CA LEU A 12 15.93 0.46 17.35
C LEU A 12 15.68 1.96 17.51
N GLU A 13 16.53 2.79 16.95
CA GLU A 13 16.41 4.25 16.95
C GLU A 13 15.16 4.75 16.23
N SER A 14 14.74 4.07 15.15
CA SER A 14 13.49 4.37 14.44
C SER A 14 12.22 3.88 15.14
N GLY A 15 12.36 3.13 16.23
CA GLY A 15 11.23 2.58 16.99
C GLY A 15 10.59 1.34 16.35
N ALA A 16 11.26 0.68 15.40
CA ALA A 16 10.72 -0.52 14.73
C ALA A 16 10.51 -1.73 15.65
N HIS A 17 11.00 -1.67 16.89
CA HIS A 17 10.79 -2.68 17.92
C HIS A 17 9.46 -2.53 18.67
N PHE A 18 8.75 -1.42 18.51
CA PHE A 18 7.42 -1.24 19.12
C PHE A 18 6.34 -1.89 18.28
N GLY A 19 5.66 -2.88 18.85
CA GLY A 19 4.47 -3.49 18.29
C GLY A 19 3.17 -2.83 18.78
N HIS A 20 2.06 -3.50 18.58
CA HIS A 20 0.76 -3.09 19.09
C HIS A 20 0.61 -3.35 20.60
N ARG A 21 -0.45 -2.79 21.18
CA ARG A 21 -0.84 -3.12 22.56
C ARG A 21 -1.20 -4.60 22.67
N GLN A 22 -0.93 -5.20 23.84
CA GLN A 22 -1.18 -6.61 24.13
C GLN A 22 -2.60 -7.08 23.76
N GLN A 23 -3.60 -6.23 23.91
CA GLN A 23 -5.00 -6.55 23.56
C GLN A 23 -5.26 -6.72 22.05
N ARG A 24 -4.35 -6.27 21.17
CA ARG A 24 -4.49 -6.27 19.71
C ARG A 24 -3.52 -7.19 18.99
N TRP A 25 -2.77 -7.97 19.72
CA TRP A 25 -1.77 -8.83 19.14
C TRP A 25 -2.36 -10.07 18.46
N ASN A 26 -1.59 -10.69 17.58
CA ASN A 26 -1.93 -11.99 17.03
C ASN A 26 -1.09 -13.07 17.72
N PRO A 27 -1.68 -14.14 18.28
CA PRO A 27 -0.95 -15.25 18.92
C PRO A 27 0.13 -15.88 18.03
N LYS A 28 -0.02 -15.84 16.71
CA LYS A 28 0.99 -16.34 15.76
C LYS A 28 2.30 -15.56 15.82
N MET A 29 2.30 -14.35 16.39
CA MET A 29 3.50 -13.53 16.58
C MET A 29 4.29 -13.85 17.85
N ALA A 30 3.81 -14.78 18.67
CA ALA A 30 4.43 -15.10 19.97
C ALA A 30 5.95 -15.36 19.89
N SER A 31 6.42 -16.06 18.84
CA SER A 31 7.83 -16.36 18.63
C SER A 31 8.70 -15.16 18.24
N TYR A 32 8.09 -14.06 17.82
CA TYR A 32 8.78 -12.83 17.37
C TYR A 32 8.75 -11.73 18.42
N ILE A 33 8.09 -11.98 19.56
CA ILE A 33 7.96 -11.00 20.64
C ILE A 33 9.06 -11.27 21.66
N TYR A 34 9.90 -10.25 21.91
CA TYR A 34 10.93 -10.29 22.95
C TYR A 34 10.33 -10.16 24.36
N GLY A 35 9.28 -9.34 24.51
CA GLY A 35 8.61 -9.08 25.77
C GLY A 35 7.53 -8.02 25.64
N ALA A 36 7.07 -7.51 26.77
CA ALA A 36 6.10 -6.43 26.82
C ALA A 36 6.52 -5.37 27.85
N ARG A 37 6.30 -4.10 27.53
CA ARG A 37 6.54 -2.96 28.42
C ARG A 37 5.40 -1.94 28.26
N ASN A 38 4.82 -1.51 29.37
CA ASN A 38 3.69 -0.57 29.38
C ASN A 38 2.54 -1.00 28.45
N ASP A 39 2.14 -2.28 28.52
CA ASP A 39 1.10 -2.90 27.70
C ASP A 39 1.39 -2.91 26.17
N ILE A 40 2.61 -2.61 25.75
CA ILE A 40 3.04 -2.65 24.36
C ILE A 40 4.02 -3.82 24.20
N HIS A 41 3.82 -4.63 23.15
CA HIS A 41 4.76 -5.68 22.77
C HIS A 41 6.05 -5.08 22.21
N ILE A 42 7.17 -5.69 22.57
CA ILE A 42 8.49 -5.37 22.04
C ILE A 42 8.89 -6.52 21.11
N LEU A 43 9.16 -6.20 19.85
CA LEU A 43 9.55 -7.17 18.85
C LEU A 43 11.05 -7.50 18.95
N ASP A 44 11.39 -8.75 18.68
CA ASP A 44 12.76 -9.22 18.62
C ASP A 44 13.44 -8.80 17.32
N LEU A 45 14.23 -7.76 17.37
CA LEU A 45 14.96 -7.23 16.22
C LEU A 45 16.02 -8.21 15.69
N THR A 46 16.48 -9.17 16.46
CA THR A 46 17.44 -10.18 15.99
C THR A 46 16.85 -11.07 14.92
N GLN A 47 15.53 -11.31 14.99
CA GLN A 47 14.76 -12.02 13.98
C GLN A 47 14.28 -11.08 12.86
N THR A 48 13.95 -9.83 13.19
CA THR A 48 13.47 -8.84 12.21
C THR A 48 14.52 -8.51 11.16
N VAL A 49 15.79 -8.36 11.55
CA VAL A 49 16.89 -8.00 10.63
C VAL A 49 17.03 -8.99 9.47
N PRO A 50 17.18 -10.30 9.68
CA PRO A 50 17.27 -11.26 8.56
C PRO A 50 15.99 -11.33 7.72
N LEU A 51 14.81 -11.20 8.33
CA LEU A 51 13.54 -11.19 7.60
C LEU A 51 13.40 -9.94 6.73
N LEU A 52 13.82 -8.78 7.22
CA LEU A 52 13.85 -7.56 6.44
C LEU A 52 14.81 -7.69 5.24
N HIS A 53 15.98 -8.29 5.45
CA HIS A 53 16.91 -8.54 4.36
C HIS A 53 16.30 -9.44 3.27
N GLN A 54 15.62 -10.53 3.66
CA GLN A 54 14.91 -11.41 2.72
C GLN A 54 13.82 -10.66 1.96
N ALA A 55 13.03 -9.83 2.64
CA ALA A 55 12.01 -9.00 2.02
C ALA A 55 12.60 -8.02 0.98
N LEU A 56 13.72 -7.38 1.31
CA LEU A 56 14.43 -6.47 0.40
C LEU A 56 15.01 -7.20 -0.82
N VAL A 57 15.52 -8.43 -0.65
CA VAL A 57 15.97 -9.27 -1.78
C VAL A 57 14.82 -9.57 -2.71
N ALA A 58 13.67 -10.01 -2.19
CA ALA A 58 12.49 -10.33 -3.00
C ALA A 58 11.97 -9.09 -3.76
N LEU A 59 11.91 -7.93 -3.11
CA LEU A 59 11.51 -6.67 -3.74
C LEU A 59 12.48 -6.26 -4.85
N ARG A 60 13.80 -6.42 -4.62
CA ARG A 60 14.85 -6.13 -5.60
C ARG A 60 14.71 -7.00 -6.85
N GLU A 61 14.44 -8.29 -6.68
CA GLU A 61 14.27 -9.22 -7.81
C GLU A 61 13.09 -8.83 -8.69
N VAL A 62 11.95 -8.50 -8.09
CA VAL A 62 10.79 -8.00 -8.83
C VAL A 62 11.10 -6.67 -9.52
N ALA A 63 11.76 -5.73 -8.85
CA ALA A 63 12.14 -4.46 -9.45
C ALA A 63 13.15 -4.61 -10.58
N ALA A 64 14.13 -5.53 -10.43
CA ALA A 64 15.15 -5.81 -11.45
C ALA A 64 14.55 -6.43 -12.73
N SER A 65 13.48 -7.21 -12.59
CA SER A 65 12.74 -7.75 -13.73
C SER A 65 11.77 -6.75 -14.39
N GLY A 66 11.73 -5.50 -13.92
CA GLY A 66 10.76 -4.50 -14.39
C GLY A 66 9.34 -4.75 -13.91
N GLY A 67 9.17 -5.56 -12.87
CA GLY A 67 7.88 -5.89 -12.30
C GLY A 67 7.23 -4.71 -11.58
N ARG A 68 5.90 -4.74 -11.50
CA ARG A 68 5.08 -3.75 -10.81
C ARG A 68 4.87 -4.16 -9.37
N ILE A 69 5.18 -3.25 -8.46
CA ILE A 69 4.96 -3.42 -7.01
C ILE A 69 3.82 -2.51 -6.59
N LEU A 70 2.81 -3.08 -5.94
CA LEU A 70 1.71 -2.33 -5.37
C LEU A 70 1.91 -2.18 -3.86
N PHE A 71 2.12 -0.95 -3.42
CA PHE A 71 2.23 -0.59 -2.02
C PHE A 71 0.84 -0.38 -1.41
N VAL A 72 0.52 -1.08 -0.34
CA VAL A 72 -0.78 -1.03 0.33
C VAL A 72 -0.62 -0.66 1.79
N GLY A 73 -1.26 0.43 2.20
CA GLY A 73 -1.24 0.87 3.59
C GLY A 73 -2.30 1.92 3.85
N THR A 74 -3.48 1.47 4.25
CA THR A 74 -4.63 2.34 4.54
C THR A 74 -4.65 2.80 6.00
N LYS A 75 -3.72 2.33 6.83
CA LYS A 75 -3.53 2.80 8.19
C LYS A 75 -3.12 4.28 8.17
N ARG A 76 -3.77 5.11 8.97
CA ARG A 76 -3.54 6.57 9.01
C ARG A 76 -2.05 6.94 9.11
N GLN A 77 -1.30 6.20 9.92
CA GLN A 77 0.13 6.42 10.12
C GLN A 77 1.00 6.03 8.91
N ALA A 78 0.54 5.05 8.11
CA ALA A 78 1.26 4.54 6.94
C ALA A 78 0.86 5.24 5.64
N SER A 79 -0.30 5.87 5.58
CA SER A 79 -0.93 6.39 4.37
C SER A 79 -0.03 7.36 3.59
N GLU A 80 0.52 8.35 4.27
CA GLU A 80 1.37 9.36 3.64
C GLU A 80 2.78 8.84 3.31
N PRO A 81 3.50 8.16 4.24
CA PRO A 81 4.80 7.57 3.95
C PRO A 81 4.79 6.59 2.77
N ILE A 82 3.75 5.75 2.68
CA ILE A 82 3.60 4.79 1.57
C ILE A 82 3.44 5.50 0.24
N ALA A 83 2.57 6.50 0.16
CA ALA A 83 2.36 7.25 -1.08
C ALA A 83 3.65 7.97 -1.53
N ALA A 84 4.36 8.60 -0.58
CA ALA A 84 5.63 9.25 -0.86
C ALA A 84 6.71 8.26 -1.34
N ALA A 85 6.84 7.11 -0.69
CA ALA A 85 7.79 6.08 -1.06
C ALA A 85 7.49 5.50 -2.45
N ALA A 86 6.24 5.15 -2.73
CA ALA A 86 5.82 4.62 -4.02
C ALA A 86 6.05 5.61 -5.17
N LYS A 87 5.69 6.88 -4.98
CA LYS A 87 5.97 7.95 -5.97
C LYS A 87 7.47 8.11 -6.24
N ARG A 88 8.31 8.05 -5.21
CA ARG A 88 9.77 8.19 -5.33
C ARG A 88 10.38 7.08 -6.18
N CYS A 89 9.85 5.85 -6.12
CA CYS A 89 10.34 4.72 -6.90
C CYS A 89 9.50 4.43 -8.16
N ALA A 90 8.61 5.35 -8.56
CA ALA A 90 7.71 5.21 -9.71
C ALA A 90 6.89 3.92 -9.68
N GLN A 91 6.43 3.52 -8.50
CA GLN A 91 5.58 2.36 -8.28
C GLN A 91 4.17 2.80 -7.83
N TYR A 92 3.29 1.85 -7.67
CA TYR A 92 1.86 2.06 -7.46
C TYR A 92 1.50 1.95 -5.99
N TYR A 93 0.40 2.61 -5.56
CA TYR A 93 -0.01 2.56 -4.16
C TYR A 93 -1.51 2.66 -3.95
N VAL A 94 -1.98 2.11 -2.84
CA VAL A 94 -3.31 2.32 -2.26
C VAL A 94 -3.12 2.72 -0.80
N ASN A 95 -3.45 3.97 -0.48
CA ASN A 95 -3.15 4.56 0.82
C ASN A 95 -4.38 5.10 1.58
N HIS A 96 -5.58 5.04 1.00
CA HIS A 96 -6.79 5.49 1.69
C HIS A 96 -7.75 4.35 1.98
N ARG A 97 -8.27 3.70 0.97
CA ARG A 97 -9.22 2.60 1.12
C ARG A 97 -9.00 1.55 0.05
N TRP A 98 -8.84 0.30 0.48
CA TRP A 98 -8.88 -0.82 -0.43
C TRP A 98 -10.33 -1.06 -0.88
N LEU A 99 -10.57 -1.05 -2.16
CA LEU A 99 -11.87 -1.43 -2.72
C LEU A 99 -11.91 -2.95 -2.89
N GLY A 100 -12.93 -3.60 -2.33
CA GLY A 100 -13.10 -5.05 -2.53
C GLY A 100 -13.17 -5.36 -4.04
N GLY A 101 -12.37 -6.33 -4.49
CA GLY A 101 -12.23 -6.66 -5.90
C GLY A 101 -11.18 -5.86 -6.67
N THR A 102 -10.35 -5.08 -6.00
CA THR A 102 -9.30 -4.28 -6.67
C THR A 102 -8.39 -5.13 -7.54
N LEU A 103 -8.05 -6.33 -7.13
CA LEU A 103 -7.26 -7.26 -7.94
C LEU A 103 -8.14 -8.30 -8.62
N THR A 104 -9.05 -8.93 -7.90
CA THR A 104 -9.88 -10.03 -8.40
C THR A 104 -10.93 -9.59 -9.41
N ASN A 105 -11.31 -8.32 -9.42
CA ASN A 105 -12.21 -7.72 -10.40
C ASN A 105 -11.58 -6.49 -11.07
N TRP A 106 -10.35 -6.67 -11.54
CA TRP A 106 -9.56 -5.60 -12.18
C TRP A 106 -10.28 -4.94 -13.36
N GLN A 107 -11.12 -5.69 -14.08
CA GLN A 107 -11.89 -5.15 -15.20
C GLN A 107 -12.82 -4.01 -14.74
N THR A 108 -13.55 -4.20 -13.65
CA THR A 108 -14.43 -3.15 -13.08
C THR A 108 -13.63 -1.96 -12.57
N ILE A 109 -12.49 -2.22 -11.91
CA ILE A 109 -11.59 -1.17 -11.45
C ILE A 109 -11.04 -0.35 -12.62
N SER A 110 -10.65 -1.01 -13.71
CA SER A 110 -10.18 -0.35 -14.93
C SER A 110 -11.25 0.55 -15.58
N HIS A 111 -12.53 0.17 -15.48
CA HIS A 111 -13.63 1.05 -15.91
C HIS A 111 -13.73 2.30 -15.03
N SER A 112 -13.58 2.14 -13.72
CA SER A 112 -13.57 3.28 -12.78
C SER A 112 -12.36 4.20 -13.00
N ILE A 113 -11.20 3.64 -13.32
CA ILE A 113 -10.00 4.43 -13.69
C ILE A 113 -10.24 5.20 -15.00
N ARG A 114 -10.84 4.57 -16.00
CA ARG A 114 -11.21 5.26 -17.26
C ARG A 114 -12.19 6.40 -16.99
N ARG A 115 -13.17 6.19 -16.11
CA ARG A 115 -14.10 7.24 -15.69
C ARG A 115 -13.37 8.42 -15.03
N LEU A 116 -12.41 8.14 -14.15
CA LEU A 116 -11.58 9.17 -13.52
C LEU A 116 -10.83 10.00 -14.57
N ARG A 117 -10.17 9.36 -15.53
CA ARG A 117 -9.47 10.05 -16.63
C ARG A 117 -10.40 10.90 -17.49
N SER A 118 -11.58 10.37 -17.83
CA SER A 118 -12.60 11.10 -18.58
C SER A 118 -13.09 12.35 -17.83
N ILE A 119 -13.24 12.27 -16.51
CA ILE A 119 -13.58 13.43 -15.69
C ILE A 119 -12.44 14.46 -15.72
N GLU A 120 -11.19 14.03 -15.57
CA GLU A 120 -10.02 14.90 -15.64
C GLU A 120 -9.95 15.65 -16.99
N GLU A 121 -10.14 14.94 -18.10
CA GLU A 121 -10.20 15.51 -19.45
C GLU A 121 -11.34 16.52 -19.58
N THR A 122 -12.53 16.21 -19.09
CA THR A 122 -13.69 17.09 -19.11
C THR A 122 -13.44 18.35 -18.28
N LEU A 123 -12.79 18.23 -17.13
CA LEU A 123 -12.47 19.38 -16.27
C LEU A 123 -11.37 20.28 -16.86
N THR A 124 -10.42 19.73 -17.61
CA THR A 124 -9.40 20.53 -18.32
C THR A 124 -10.00 21.34 -19.49
N THR A 125 -11.09 20.84 -20.08
CA THR A 125 -11.81 21.52 -21.17
C THR A 125 -13.08 22.23 -20.69
N ALA A 126 -13.24 22.43 -19.38
CA ALA A 126 -14.47 22.94 -18.76
C ALA A 126 -14.95 24.29 -19.32
N ASP A 127 -14.01 25.20 -19.61
CA ASP A 127 -14.31 26.53 -20.19
C ASP A 127 -14.96 26.46 -21.58
N GLN A 128 -14.77 25.34 -22.29
CA GLN A 128 -15.30 25.11 -23.64
C GLN A 128 -16.53 24.19 -23.65
N SER A 129 -16.79 23.50 -22.54
CA SER A 129 -17.79 22.42 -22.47
C SER A 129 -19.23 22.90 -22.22
N GLY A 130 -19.43 24.18 -21.92
CA GLY A 130 -20.75 24.74 -21.63
C GLY A 130 -21.45 24.18 -20.38
N LEU A 131 -20.70 23.52 -19.48
CA LEU A 131 -21.22 22.92 -18.25
C LEU A 131 -21.69 23.97 -17.26
N THR A 132 -22.80 23.71 -16.58
CA THR A 132 -23.27 24.55 -15.49
C THR A 132 -22.37 24.43 -14.26
N LYS A 133 -22.33 25.48 -13.41
CA LYS A 133 -21.56 25.45 -12.14
C LYS A 133 -21.93 24.28 -11.24
N LYS A 134 -23.19 23.85 -11.26
CA LYS A 134 -23.66 22.70 -10.47
C LYS A 134 -23.10 21.38 -10.98
N GLU A 135 -23.06 21.19 -12.30
CA GLU A 135 -22.47 19.99 -12.92
C GLU A 135 -20.96 19.94 -12.70
N LEU A 136 -20.27 21.06 -12.85
CA LEU A 136 -18.84 21.17 -12.55
C LEU A 136 -18.52 20.76 -11.10
N LEU A 137 -19.28 21.27 -10.14
CA LEU A 137 -19.11 20.90 -8.73
C LEU A 137 -19.40 19.41 -8.48
N GLY A 138 -20.35 18.83 -9.22
CA GLY A 138 -20.63 17.40 -9.20
C GLY A 138 -19.45 16.57 -9.68
N LEU A 139 -18.85 16.93 -10.81
CA LEU A 139 -17.68 16.27 -11.39
C LEU A 139 -16.45 16.39 -10.50
N LEU A 140 -16.19 17.55 -9.90
CA LEU A 140 -15.08 17.75 -8.95
C LEU A 140 -15.21 16.83 -7.73
N ARG A 141 -16.40 16.69 -7.16
CA ARG A 141 -16.64 15.76 -6.03
C ARG A 141 -16.46 14.29 -6.43
N GLU A 142 -16.88 13.94 -7.63
CA GLU A 142 -16.68 12.58 -8.17
C GLU A 142 -15.18 12.32 -8.41
N GLN A 143 -14.46 13.26 -9.00
CA GLN A 143 -13.01 13.22 -9.17
C GLN A 143 -12.28 13.00 -7.84
N ASP A 144 -12.53 13.84 -6.85
CA ASP A 144 -11.90 13.73 -5.53
C ASP A 144 -12.12 12.35 -4.90
N LYS A 145 -13.32 11.82 -5.02
CA LYS A 145 -13.66 10.49 -4.49
C LYS A 145 -12.91 9.38 -5.20
N LEU A 146 -12.82 9.41 -6.53
CA LEU A 146 -12.13 8.42 -7.34
C LEU A 146 -10.62 8.55 -7.19
N GLU A 147 -10.07 9.77 -7.20
CA GLU A 147 -8.64 10.04 -7.04
C GLU A 147 -8.12 9.52 -5.69
N ARG A 148 -8.85 9.73 -4.60
CA ARG A 148 -8.51 9.18 -3.28
C ARG A 148 -8.39 7.67 -3.26
N SER A 149 -9.21 6.96 -4.03
CA SER A 149 -9.26 5.49 -4.01
C SER A 149 -8.38 4.85 -5.07
N LEU A 150 -8.25 5.47 -6.24
CA LEU A 150 -7.69 4.88 -7.45
C LEU A 150 -6.48 5.65 -8.01
N GLY A 151 -6.23 6.88 -7.53
CA GLY A 151 -5.16 7.73 -8.05
C GLY A 151 -3.79 7.06 -8.04
N GLY A 152 -3.47 6.32 -6.98
CA GLY A 152 -2.19 5.62 -6.87
C GLY A 152 -2.04 4.41 -7.80
N ILE A 153 -3.11 3.91 -8.40
CA ILE A 153 -3.10 2.77 -9.33
C ILE A 153 -3.54 3.17 -10.75
N LYS A 154 -3.77 4.46 -10.99
CA LYS A 154 -4.27 5.00 -12.26
C LYS A 154 -3.41 4.57 -13.45
N GLU A 155 -2.08 4.56 -13.30
CA GLU A 155 -1.12 4.23 -14.35
C GLU A 155 -0.64 2.76 -14.31
N MET A 156 -1.19 1.92 -13.44
CA MET A 156 -0.70 0.55 -13.26
C MET A 156 -0.95 -0.35 -14.49
N GLY A 157 -2.03 -0.12 -15.23
CA GLY A 157 -2.31 -0.79 -16.51
C GLY A 157 -2.65 -2.28 -16.43
N GLY A 158 -2.54 -2.92 -15.27
CA GLY A 158 -2.81 -4.35 -15.07
C GLY A 158 -2.49 -4.79 -13.65
N LEU A 159 -2.52 -6.09 -13.39
CA LEU A 159 -2.22 -6.64 -12.07
C LEU A 159 -0.73 -6.43 -11.69
N PRO A 160 -0.43 -6.22 -10.40
CA PRO A 160 0.94 -6.10 -9.92
C PRO A 160 1.62 -7.48 -9.85
N ASN A 161 2.96 -7.48 -9.88
CA ASN A 161 3.76 -8.69 -9.72
C ASN A 161 4.01 -9.03 -8.24
N MET A 162 3.90 -8.04 -7.35
CA MET A 162 4.05 -8.20 -5.91
C MET A 162 3.25 -7.14 -5.16
N LEU A 163 2.72 -7.48 -3.99
CA LEU A 163 2.19 -6.53 -3.01
C LEU A 163 3.21 -6.29 -1.90
N PHE A 164 3.34 -5.02 -1.51
CA PHE A 164 4.00 -4.62 -0.27
C PHE A 164 2.95 -4.03 0.68
N VAL A 165 2.73 -4.67 1.81
CA VAL A 165 1.60 -4.37 2.70
C VAL A 165 2.10 -3.89 4.06
N ILE A 166 1.50 -2.85 4.61
CA ILE A 166 1.73 -2.43 5.99
C ILE A 166 0.46 -2.70 6.81
N ASP A 167 0.63 -3.48 7.89
CA ASP A 167 -0.41 -3.92 8.81
C ASP A 167 -1.41 -4.90 8.17
N THR A 168 -1.07 -6.19 8.28
CA THR A 168 -1.85 -7.28 7.69
C THR A 168 -3.26 -7.42 8.27
N ASN A 169 -3.49 -7.00 9.52
CA ASN A 169 -4.80 -7.02 10.15
C ASN A 169 -5.75 -6.03 9.47
N LYS A 170 -5.21 -4.89 9.07
CA LYS A 170 -5.95 -3.84 8.38
C LYS A 170 -6.24 -4.21 6.92
N GLU A 171 -5.27 -4.81 6.25
CA GLU A 171 -5.28 -5.07 4.80
C GLU A 171 -5.61 -6.53 4.46
N SER A 172 -6.38 -7.21 5.32
CA SER A 172 -6.73 -8.63 5.16
C SER A 172 -7.41 -8.94 3.82
N ILE A 173 -8.24 -8.02 3.30
CA ILE A 173 -8.93 -8.17 2.01
C ILE A 173 -7.92 -8.16 0.86
N ALA A 174 -6.97 -7.22 0.85
CA ALA A 174 -5.93 -7.12 -0.16
C ALA A 174 -5.08 -8.41 -0.21
N ILE A 175 -4.70 -8.92 0.95
CA ILE A 175 -3.93 -10.16 1.09
C ILE A 175 -4.73 -11.38 0.58
N ALA A 176 -6.02 -11.46 0.92
CA ALA A 176 -6.88 -12.54 0.45
C ALA A 176 -7.03 -12.53 -1.09
N GLU A 177 -7.20 -11.35 -1.69
CA GLU A 177 -7.26 -11.20 -3.13
C GLU A 177 -5.93 -11.56 -3.81
N ALA A 178 -4.80 -11.10 -3.28
CA ALA A 178 -3.47 -11.44 -3.78
C ALA A 178 -3.23 -12.96 -3.74
N ARG A 179 -3.56 -13.60 -2.62
CA ARG A 179 -3.45 -15.05 -2.45
C ARG A 179 -4.29 -15.81 -3.49
N LYS A 180 -5.54 -15.35 -3.73
CA LYS A 180 -6.43 -15.95 -4.72
C LYS A 180 -5.86 -15.91 -6.14
N LEU A 181 -5.09 -14.88 -6.45
CA LEU A 181 -4.46 -14.69 -7.76
C LEU A 181 -3.02 -15.19 -7.84
N GLY A 182 -2.48 -15.77 -6.76
CA GLY A 182 -1.10 -16.24 -6.71
C GLY A 182 -0.05 -15.10 -6.73
N ILE A 183 -0.44 -13.88 -6.37
CA ILE A 183 0.46 -12.74 -6.31
C ILE A 183 1.23 -12.78 -4.99
N PRO A 184 2.58 -12.77 -5.00
CA PRO A 184 3.38 -12.77 -3.78
C PRO A 184 3.17 -11.50 -2.96
N VAL A 185 3.20 -11.67 -1.63
CA VAL A 185 2.99 -10.58 -0.67
C VAL A 185 4.18 -10.48 0.26
N THR A 186 4.78 -9.30 0.33
CA THR A 186 5.72 -8.90 1.38
C THR A 186 4.99 -7.99 2.35
N ALA A 187 5.07 -8.23 3.65
CA ALA A 187 4.33 -7.45 4.63
C ALA A 187 5.17 -7.03 5.83
N ILE A 188 4.89 -5.83 6.34
CA ILE A 188 5.33 -5.40 7.67
C ILE A 188 4.16 -5.64 8.62
N LEU A 189 4.43 -6.40 9.67
CA LEU A 189 3.44 -6.84 10.66
C LEU A 189 4.04 -6.95 12.06
N ASP A 190 3.17 -6.98 13.05
CA ASP A 190 3.51 -7.13 14.47
C ASP A 190 2.40 -7.90 15.23
#